data_4b1f2ac0ea5db5d499ffc5d9a4be0e77
#
_entry.id   4b1f2ac0ea5db5d499ffc5d9a4be0e77
#
_cell.length_a   1.000
_cell.length_b   1.000
_cell.length_c   1.000
_cell.angle_alpha   90.00
_cell.angle_beta   90.00
_cell.angle_gamma   90.00
#
_symmetry.space_group_name_H-M   'P 1'
#
loop_
_entity.id
_entity.type
_entity.pdbx_description
1 polymer ?
#
loop_
_entity_poly.entity_id
_entity_poly.type
_entity_poly.pdbx_seq_one_letter_code
_entity_poly.pdbx_strand_id
1 'polypeptide(L)'
;MNTEKLMNLALEAAGLDEVPSDSGIVVEGEEIKKAIFGVDMETAELLLAKDLGIDCVITHHPKAGRPRLDLHEVMSNQIDRMVKAGVPINKAQKAIRKRQGEVERGLHPSNYDRVTSTAKLMNMPFMAIHNTCDIFAENTV
;
A
#
# COMPACT_ATOMS: atom_id res chain seq x y z
N MET A 1 -14.05 -9.18 12.25
CA MET A 1 -13.36 -7.88 12.13
C MET A 1 -13.71 -7.29 10.77
N ASN A 2 -13.63 -5.97 10.55
CA ASN A 2 -13.81 -5.38 9.22
C ASN A 2 -12.50 -4.75 8.71
N THR A 3 -12.48 -4.34 7.44
CA THR A 3 -11.29 -3.75 6.80
C THR A 3 -10.83 -2.45 7.45
N GLU A 4 -11.76 -1.61 7.94
CA GLU A 4 -11.40 -0.38 8.68
C GLU A 4 -10.64 -0.70 9.97
N LYS A 5 -11.11 -1.68 10.72
CA LYS A 5 -10.43 -2.10 11.96
C LYS A 5 -9.06 -2.70 11.67
N LEU A 6 -8.90 -3.43 10.57
CA LEU A 6 -7.59 -3.93 10.13
C LEU A 6 -6.64 -2.78 9.77
N MET A 7 -7.13 -1.76 9.06
CA MET A 7 -6.35 -0.57 8.73
C MET A 7 -5.92 0.19 10.00
N ASN A 8 -6.85 0.40 10.92
CA ASN A 8 -6.54 1.09 12.19
C ASN A 8 -5.51 0.34 13.02
N LEU A 9 -5.55 -0.99 13.07
CA LEU A 9 -4.51 -1.79 13.73
C LEU A 9 -3.14 -1.63 13.06
N ALA A 10 -3.10 -1.55 11.73
CA ALA A 10 -1.85 -1.32 11.01
C ALA A 10 -1.29 0.09 11.29
N LEU A 11 -2.15 1.11 11.33
CA LEU A 11 -1.75 2.48 11.68
C LEU A 11 -1.24 2.58 13.11
N GLU A 12 -1.95 1.99 14.08
CA GLU A 12 -1.54 1.95 15.48
C GLU A 12 -0.17 1.29 15.64
N ALA A 13 0.05 0.16 14.98
CA ALA A 13 1.34 -0.54 15.02
C ALA A 13 2.49 0.30 14.44
N ALA A 14 2.22 1.11 13.41
CA ALA A 14 3.19 2.01 12.79
C ALA A 14 3.35 3.35 13.52
N GLY A 15 2.48 3.67 14.49
CA GLY A 15 2.45 4.97 15.17
C GLY A 15 1.98 6.10 14.26
N LEU A 16 1.05 5.84 13.35
CA LEU A 16 0.50 6.79 12.39
C LEU A 16 -0.93 7.19 12.75
N ASP A 17 -1.23 8.48 12.62
CA ASP A 17 -2.58 9.04 12.82
C ASP A 17 -3.43 9.04 11.54
N GLU A 18 -2.79 8.98 10.37
CA GLU A 18 -3.44 9.05 9.06
C GLU A 18 -2.96 7.95 8.12
N VAL A 19 -3.84 7.53 7.20
CA VAL A 19 -3.51 6.52 6.18
C VAL A 19 -2.58 7.15 5.13
N PRO A 20 -1.37 6.62 4.92
CA PRO A 20 -0.48 7.09 3.86
C PRO A 20 -1.12 6.98 2.47
N SER A 21 -0.75 7.88 1.54
CA SER A 21 -1.33 7.95 0.20
C SER A 21 -1.18 6.65 -0.63
N ASP A 22 -0.18 5.84 -0.34
CA ASP A 22 0.09 4.53 -0.94
C ASP A 22 -0.53 3.33 -0.20
N SER A 23 -1.31 3.62 0.82
CA SER A 23 -2.06 2.63 1.60
C SER A 23 -3.56 2.92 1.51
N GLY A 24 -4.41 1.91 1.68
CA GLY A 24 -5.85 2.12 1.63
C GLY A 24 -6.67 0.86 1.44
N ILE A 25 -7.96 0.98 1.72
CA ILE A 25 -8.95 -0.04 1.49
C ILE A 25 -9.45 0.10 0.04
N VAL A 26 -9.28 -0.94 -0.76
CA VAL A 26 -9.67 -0.98 -2.19
C VAL A 26 -11.05 -1.61 -2.35
N VAL A 27 -11.33 -2.64 -1.59
CA VAL A 27 -12.64 -3.29 -1.47
C VAL A 27 -12.92 -3.53 0.00
N GLU A 28 -13.98 -2.93 0.49
CA GLU A 28 -14.42 -3.07 1.88
C GLU A 28 -14.90 -4.50 2.19
N GLY A 29 -14.81 -4.89 3.46
CA GLY A 29 -15.31 -6.17 3.93
C GLY A 29 -15.61 -6.20 5.41
N GLU A 30 -16.61 -7.04 5.74
CA GLU A 30 -17.07 -7.28 7.09
C GLU A 30 -16.81 -8.73 7.50
N GLU A 31 -16.95 -9.03 8.80
CA GLU A 31 -16.84 -10.37 9.39
C GLU A 31 -15.57 -11.14 9.04
N ILE A 32 -14.46 -10.43 8.76
CA ILE A 32 -13.17 -11.02 8.41
C ILE A 32 -12.63 -11.82 9.60
N LYS A 33 -12.40 -13.11 9.41
CA LYS A 33 -11.83 -14.06 10.37
C LYS A 33 -10.44 -14.54 9.93
N LYS A 34 -10.22 -14.60 8.60
CA LYS A 34 -8.97 -15.05 8.01
C LYS A 34 -8.52 -14.04 6.96
N ALA A 35 -7.28 -13.58 7.06
CA ALA A 35 -6.65 -12.76 6.04
C ALA A 35 -5.38 -13.43 5.53
N ILE A 36 -5.07 -13.23 4.26
CA ILE A 36 -3.77 -13.53 3.68
C ILE A 36 -3.02 -12.24 3.42
N PHE A 37 -1.75 -12.21 3.79
CA PHE A 37 -0.86 -11.08 3.57
C PHE A 37 0.31 -11.48 2.68
N GLY A 38 0.68 -10.63 1.75
CA GLY A 38 1.85 -10.83 0.90
C GLY A 38 2.37 -9.52 0.31
N VAL A 39 3.58 -9.58 -0.24
CA VAL A 39 4.24 -8.40 -0.81
C VAL A 39 3.53 -7.96 -2.09
N ASP A 40 3.30 -8.88 -3.01
CA ASP A 40 2.68 -8.63 -4.30
C ASP A 40 1.43 -9.51 -4.45
N MET A 41 0.26 -8.97 -4.09
CA MET A 41 -1.01 -9.69 -4.19
C MET A 41 -1.81 -9.14 -5.36
N GLU A 42 -2.02 -9.96 -6.38
CA GLU A 42 -2.76 -9.61 -7.60
C GLU A 42 -3.93 -10.57 -7.86
N THR A 43 -4.33 -10.71 -9.11
CA THR A 43 -5.49 -11.53 -9.51
C THR A 43 -5.33 -13.00 -9.14
N ALA A 44 -4.13 -13.57 -9.28
CA ALA A 44 -3.86 -14.98 -8.97
C ALA A 44 -4.03 -15.25 -7.46
N GLU A 45 -3.51 -14.36 -6.64
CA GLU A 45 -3.58 -14.47 -5.19
C GLU A 45 -5.01 -14.22 -4.67
N LEU A 46 -5.80 -13.37 -5.33
CA LEU A 46 -7.23 -13.22 -5.04
C LEU A 46 -8.01 -14.51 -5.32
N LEU A 47 -7.71 -15.19 -6.44
CA LEU A 47 -8.32 -16.48 -6.77
C LEU A 47 -7.92 -17.55 -5.76
N LEU A 48 -6.64 -17.61 -5.41
CA LEU A 48 -6.13 -18.55 -4.40
C LEU A 48 -6.78 -18.29 -3.03
N ALA A 49 -6.89 -17.03 -2.62
CA ALA A 49 -7.54 -16.66 -1.36
C ALA A 49 -8.98 -17.17 -1.31
N LYS A 50 -9.73 -17.01 -2.40
CA LYS A 50 -11.09 -17.49 -2.50
C LYS A 50 -11.18 -19.03 -2.40
N ASP A 51 -10.30 -19.74 -3.09
CA ASP A 51 -10.24 -21.20 -3.06
C ASP A 51 -9.89 -21.74 -1.65
N LEU A 52 -9.04 -21.05 -0.92
CA LEU A 52 -8.65 -21.36 0.45
C LEU A 52 -9.64 -20.91 1.53
N GLY A 53 -10.73 -20.26 1.16
CA GLY A 53 -11.71 -19.72 2.11
C GLY A 53 -11.12 -18.61 3.00
N ILE A 54 -10.31 -17.74 2.40
CA ILE A 54 -9.77 -16.52 3.02
C ILE A 54 -10.77 -15.38 2.82
N ASP A 55 -10.98 -14.59 3.86
CA ASP A 55 -12.00 -13.54 3.89
C ASP A 55 -11.48 -12.17 3.41
N CYS A 56 -10.14 -11.96 3.45
CA CYS A 56 -9.53 -10.69 3.06
C CYS A 56 -8.11 -10.90 2.53
N VAL A 57 -7.75 -10.15 1.49
CA VAL A 57 -6.40 -10.11 0.96
C VAL A 57 -5.75 -8.77 1.27
N ILE A 58 -4.56 -8.81 1.87
CA ILE A 58 -3.77 -7.64 2.23
C ILE A 58 -2.47 -7.68 1.43
N THR A 59 -2.19 -6.61 0.68
CA THR A 59 -0.94 -6.48 -0.07
C THR A 59 -0.03 -5.44 0.56
N HIS A 60 1.28 -5.70 0.56
CA HIS A 60 2.25 -4.67 0.90
C HIS A 60 2.38 -3.68 -0.27
N HIS A 61 2.86 -4.10 -1.43
CA HIS A 61 2.94 -3.22 -2.59
C HIS A 61 1.53 -2.88 -3.12
N PRO A 62 1.18 -1.60 -3.32
CA PRO A 62 -0.13 -1.22 -3.83
C PRO A 62 -0.27 -1.64 -5.30
N LYS A 63 -1.16 -2.60 -5.57
CA LYS A 63 -1.41 -3.17 -6.90
C LYS A 63 -2.68 -2.64 -7.54
N ALA A 64 -3.48 -1.86 -6.82
CA ALA A 64 -4.81 -1.46 -7.24
C ALA A 64 -5.21 -0.08 -6.72
N GLY A 65 -6.08 0.58 -7.46
CA GLY A 65 -6.79 1.79 -7.04
C GLY A 65 -5.91 3.00 -6.72
N ARG A 66 -6.42 3.88 -5.88
CA ARG A 66 -5.76 5.11 -5.43
C ARG A 66 -4.37 4.86 -4.83
N PRO A 67 -4.19 3.90 -3.92
CA PRO A 67 -2.87 3.64 -3.33
C PRO A 67 -1.78 3.38 -4.36
N ARG A 68 -2.11 2.74 -5.48
CA ARG A 68 -1.18 2.52 -6.58
C ARG A 68 -0.84 3.81 -7.33
N LEU A 69 -1.83 4.65 -7.62
CA LEU A 69 -1.63 5.91 -8.33
C LEU A 69 -0.80 6.91 -7.53
N ASP A 70 -1.05 6.96 -6.23
CA ASP A 70 -0.46 7.94 -5.31
C ASP A 70 0.86 7.43 -4.67
N LEU A 71 1.34 6.24 -5.05
CA LEU A 71 2.60 5.65 -4.56
C LEU A 71 3.80 6.62 -4.68
N HIS A 72 3.85 7.44 -5.71
CA HIS A 72 4.92 8.39 -5.92
C HIS A 72 5.00 9.49 -4.85
N GLU A 73 3.88 9.81 -4.17
CA GLU A 73 3.82 10.87 -3.15
C GLU A 73 4.65 10.51 -1.91
N VAL A 74 4.56 9.26 -1.43
CA VAL A 74 5.31 8.81 -0.24
C VAL A 74 6.82 8.79 -0.44
N MET A 75 7.30 8.82 -1.68
CA MET A 75 8.73 8.93 -1.97
C MET A 75 9.34 10.21 -1.41
N SER A 76 8.54 11.24 -1.15
CA SER A 76 8.99 12.48 -0.52
C SER A 76 9.55 12.25 0.89
N ASN A 77 9.08 11.23 1.60
CA ASN A 77 9.57 10.86 2.94
C ASN A 77 11.06 10.50 2.93
N GLN A 78 11.58 10.04 1.79
CA GLN A 78 13.00 9.75 1.63
C GLN A 78 13.88 10.99 1.70
N ILE A 79 13.35 12.18 1.38
CA ILE A 79 14.09 13.45 1.50
C ILE A 79 14.47 13.69 2.96
N ASP A 80 13.50 13.52 3.87
CA ASP A 80 13.73 13.72 5.31
C ASP A 80 14.74 12.71 5.86
N ARG A 81 14.66 11.44 5.42
CA ARG A 81 15.65 10.41 5.78
C ARG A 81 17.05 10.77 5.29
N MET A 82 17.18 11.22 4.04
CA MET A 82 18.47 11.66 3.48
C MET A 82 19.02 12.87 4.23
N VAL A 83 18.16 13.83 4.61
CA VAL A 83 18.59 15.01 5.39
C VAL A 83 19.03 14.59 6.79
N LYS A 84 18.31 13.70 7.46
CA LYS A 84 18.74 13.11 8.76
C LYS A 84 20.09 12.40 8.66
N ALA A 85 20.39 11.77 7.51
CA ALA A 85 21.66 11.13 7.21
C ALA A 85 22.77 12.13 6.76
N GLY A 86 22.51 13.44 6.80
CA GLY A 86 23.50 14.49 6.50
C GLY A 86 23.59 14.91 5.03
N VAL A 87 22.64 14.47 4.18
CA VAL A 87 22.59 14.92 2.78
C VAL A 87 21.97 16.31 2.72
N PRO A 88 22.60 17.31 2.05
CA PRO A 88 22.01 18.63 1.86
C PRO A 88 20.61 18.53 1.18
N ILE A 89 19.64 19.24 1.74
CA ILE A 89 18.23 19.16 1.31
C ILE A 89 18.02 19.36 -0.19
N ASN A 90 18.75 20.31 -0.79
CA ASN A 90 18.68 20.58 -2.23
C ASN A 90 19.15 19.40 -3.09
N LYS A 91 20.13 18.63 -2.63
CA LYS A 91 20.62 17.42 -3.30
C LYS A 91 19.62 16.27 -3.13
N ALA A 92 19.09 16.09 -1.92
CA ALA A 92 18.05 15.10 -1.63
C ALA A 92 16.81 15.35 -2.49
N GLN A 93 16.29 16.57 -2.51
CA GLN A 93 15.14 16.96 -3.33
C GLN A 93 15.39 16.72 -4.83
N LYS A 94 16.56 17.08 -5.35
CA LYS A 94 16.89 16.87 -6.77
C LYS A 94 16.91 15.39 -7.14
N ALA A 95 17.48 14.55 -6.29
CA ALA A 95 17.55 13.10 -6.50
C ALA A 95 16.14 12.46 -6.50
N ILE A 96 15.32 12.79 -5.50
CA ILE A 96 13.98 12.20 -5.33
C ILE A 96 13.01 12.69 -6.40
N ARG A 97 12.95 13.99 -6.72
CA ARG A 97 12.02 14.54 -7.73
C ARG A 97 12.13 13.88 -9.09
N LYS A 98 13.37 13.59 -9.55
CA LYS A 98 13.56 12.89 -10.83
C LYS A 98 12.90 11.51 -10.78
N ARG A 99 13.20 10.72 -9.75
CA ARG A 99 12.68 9.36 -9.59
C ARG A 99 11.16 9.35 -9.37
N GLN A 100 10.66 10.28 -8.55
CA GLN A 100 9.24 10.46 -8.30
C GLN A 100 8.45 10.69 -9.59
N GLY A 101 8.92 11.61 -10.45
CA GLY A 101 8.29 11.85 -11.75
C GLY A 101 8.40 10.67 -12.73
N GLU A 102 9.44 9.84 -12.65
CA GLU A 102 9.52 8.60 -13.44
C GLU A 102 8.48 7.59 -12.98
N VAL A 103 8.31 7.40 -11.68
CA VAL A 103 7.32 6.49 -11.08
C VAL A 103 5.90 6.96 -11.42
N GLU A 104 5.58 8.23 -11.20
CA GLU A 104 4.30 8.84 -11.53
C GLU A 104 3.91 8.58 -13.00
N ARG A 105 4.80 8.95 -13.94
CA ARG A 105 4.56 8.73 -15.37
C ARG A 105 4.45 7.26 -15.77
N GLY A 106 5.07 6.35 -15.04
CA GLY A 106 4.97 4.91 -15.26
C GLY A 106 3.66 4.32 -14.76
N LEU A 107 3.09 4.87 -13.69
CA LEU A 107 1.87 4.37 -13.07
C LEU A 107 0.60 4.82 -13.80
N HIS A 108 0.52 6.08 -14.21
CA HIS A 108 -0.67 6.65 -14.85
C HIS A 108 -1.13 5.93 -16.13
N PRO A 109 -0.25 5.48 -17.06
CA PRO A 109 -0.69 4.72 -18.23
C PRO A 109 -0.91 3.22 -17.94
N SER A 110 -0.62 2.75 -16.72
CA SER A 110 -0.81 1.35 -16.36
C SER A 110 -2.29 1.02 -16.09
N ASN A 111 -2.67 -0.23 -16.28
CA ASN A 111 -4.02 -0.69 -15.89
C ASN A 111 -4.07 -0.91 -14.38
N TYR A 112 -4.27 0.17 -13.62
CA TYR A 112 -4.34 0.17 -12.17
C TYR A 112 -5.67 -0.38 -11.61
N ASP A 113 -6.69 -0.57 -12.47
CA ASP A 113 -8.00 -1.07 -12.05
C ASP A 113 -8.18 -2.58 -12.24
N ARG A 114 -7.24 -3.27 -12.87
CA ARG A 114 -7.35 -4.71 -13.13
C ARG A 114 -7.60 -5.52 -11.85
N VAL A 115 -6.80 -5.29 -10.84
CA VAL A 115 -6.92 -6.02 -9.56
C VAL A 115 -8.15 -5.57 -8.78
N THR A 116 -8.44 -4.26 -8.76
CA THR A 116 -9.66 -3.71 -8.17
C THR A 116 -10.93 -4.35 -8.78
N SER A 117 -10.98 -4.41 -10.10
CA SER A 117 -12.12 -4.99 -10.82
C SER A 117 -12.29 -6.48 -10.48
N THR A 118 -11.19 -7.22 -10.42
CA THR A 118 -11.21 -8.64 -10.04
C THR A 118 -11.71 -8.81 -8.60
N ALA A 119 -11.17 -8.05 -7.65
CA ALA A 119 -11.58 -8.14 -6.26
C ALA A 119 -13.07 -7.82 -6.08
N LYS A 120 -13.59 -6.79 -6.76
CA LYS A 120 -15.01 -6.45 -6.77
C LYS A 120 -15.89 -7.56 -7.35
N LEU A 121 -15.52 -8.11 -8.53
CA LEU A 121 -16.25 -9.21 -9.15
C LEU A 121 -16.31 -10.47 -8.28
N MET A 122 -15.25 -10.70 -7.50
CA MET A 122 -15.17 -11.83 -6.59
C MET A 122 -15.80 -11.57 -5.23
N ASN A 123 -16.21 -10.32 -4.95
CA ASN A 123 -16.62 -9.86 -3.64
C ASN A 123 -15.56 -10.18 -2.57
N MET A 124 -14.28 -9.95 -2.90
CA MET A 124 -13.13 -10.22 -2.05
C MET A 124 -12.61 -8.92 -1.44
N PRO A 125 -12.71 -8.73 -0.12
CA PRO A 125 -12.08 -7.61 0.58
C PRO A 125 -10.59 -7.51 0.27
N PHE A 126 -10.12 -6.31 -0.12
CA PHE A 126 -8.76 -6.09 -0.56
C PHE A 126 -8.22 -4.75 -0.08
N MET A 127 -7.03 -4.74 0.51
CA MET A 127 -6.40 -3.52 1.01
C MET A 127 -4.88 -3.54 0.83
N ALA A 128 -4.29 -2.34 0.75
CA ALA A 128 -2.84 -2.13 0.68
C ALA A 128 -2.34 -1.40 1.92
N ILE A 129 -1.18 -1.82 2.46
CA ILE A 129 -0.55 -1.22 3.65
C ILE A 129 0.96 -1.00 3.44
N HIS A 130 1.34 -0.29 2.36
CA HIS A 130 2.74 -0.14 1.94
C HIS A 130 3.58 0.64 2.95
N ASN A 131 3.49 1.96 2.95
CA ASN A 131 4.33 2.79 3.83
C ASN A 131 4.01 2.56 5.33
N THR A 132 2.81 2.08 5.65
CA THR A 132 2.44 1.66 7.00
C THR A 132 3.33 0.50 7.49
N CYS A 133 3.55 -0.52 6.65
CA CYS A 133 4.47 -1.62 6.95
C CYS A 133 5.93 -1.17 7.03
N ASP A 134 6.35 -0.30 6.10
CA ASP A 134 7.73 0.18 6.06
C ASP A 134 8.08 0.96 7.32
N ILE A 135 7.20 1.86 7.77
CA ILE A 135 7.40 2.63 9.00
C ILE A 135 7.41 1.71 10.23
N PHE A 136 6.51 0.74 10.29
CA PHE A 136 6.51 -0.25 11.38
C PHE A 136 7.85 -1.01 11.43
N ALA A 137 8.36 -1.46 10.29
CA ALA A 137 9.62 -2.18 10.20
C ALA A 137 10.81 -1.29 10.63
N GLU A 138 10.83 -0.02 10.22
CA GLU A 138 11.87 0.95 10.63
C GLU A 138 11.87 1.22 12.14
N ASN A 139 10.70 1.28 12.75
CA ASN A 139 10.57 1.54 14.19
C ASN A 139 10.93 0.33 15.06
N THR A 140 11.05 -0.87 14.46
CA THR A 140 11.33 -2.13 15.17
C THR A 140 12.81 -2.55 15.09
N VAL A 141 13.63 -1.89 14.27
CA VAL A 141 15.07 -2.14 14.10
C VAL A 141 15.88 -1.10 14.85
#